data_d48db112f3c10d76d7f3ec8b9a3d0b0b
#
_entry.id   d48db112f3c10d76d7f3ec8b9a3d0b0b
#
_cell.length_a   1.000
_cell.length_b   1.000
_cell.length_c   1.000
_cell.angle_alpha   90.00
_cell.angle_beta   90.00
_cell.angle_gamma   90.00
#
_symmetry.space_group_name_H-M   'P 1'
#
loop_
_entity.id
_entity.type
_entity.pdbx_description
1 polymer ?
#
loop_
_entity_poly.entity_id
_entity_poly.type
_entity_poly.pdbx_seq_one_letter_code
_entity_poly.pdbx_strand_id
1 'polypeptide(L)'
;MLKKIVLSLLPGILVSVSLLSYAAPWFTGPLFAPAGKTIPLGHANFEMYGFFTKNTGVFDRSALIVDTPALKSNQANPIFSYGLTDRIDAQLSVPYTKNYSQGRTGRHIGDNSVILGYQLITEKPDTFIPSLRVTIQEIFPIGRFDGLNPTDKGTGATGLGSYQSVLSFNFQKLAPLGKEFYLRGRLSLAYLYANRFDIDGASSSGGGIDARGSINPGNVMTADIAAELSVTQNWVAVMEGYYIHRQAASFRGHPGFDDAGNLIEISRPDVSEYSIAPAIEYNFNANYGIILGTWFAVKGKNAPNFRSTVVALNAFW
;
A
#
# COMPACT_ATOMS: atom_id res chain seq x y z
N MET A 1 -47.73 -11.25 -77.83
CA MET A 1 -46.47 -10.51 -77.47
C MET A 1 -46.35 -10.46 -75.98
N LEU A 2 -45.56 -11.35 -75.44
CA LEU A 2 -45.29 -11.42 -73.99
C LEU A 2 -44.17 -10.41 -73.58
N LYS A 3 -44.47 -9.52 -72.67
CA LYS A 3 -43.43 -8.76 -71.94
C LYS A 3 -43.23 -9.39 -70.59
N LYS A 4 -42.04 -9.98 -70.37
CA LYS A 4 -41.57 -10.49 -69.08
C LYS A 4 -41.18 -9.32 -68.19
N ILE A 5 -41.81 -9.27 -67.02
CA ILE A 5 -41.39 -8.39 -65.93
C ILE A 5 -40.42 -9.21 -65.08
N VAL A 6 -39.15 -8.80 -65.03
CA VAL A 6 -38.16 -9.35 -64.15
C VAL A 6 -38.19 -8.53 -62.84
N LEU A 7 -38.67 -9.14 -61.77
CA LEU A 7 -38.66 -8.57 -60.45
C LEU A 7 -37.30 -8.91 -59.80
N SER A 8 -36.41 -7.90 -59.65
CA SER A 8 -35.13 -8.06 -58.97
C SER A 8 -35.37 -8.03 -57.48
N LEU A 9 -35.12 -9.15 -56.81
CA LEU A 9 -34.99 -9.27 -55.35
C LEU A 9 -33.66 -8.67 -54.94
N LEU A 10 -33.66 -7.50 -54.28
CA LEU A 10 -32.54 -7.02 -53.46
C LEU A 10 -32.62 -7.72 -52.10
N PRO A 11 -31.56 -8.44 -51.66
CA PRO A 11 -31.48 -8.86 -50.28
C PRO A 11 -31.13 -7.64 -49.40
N GLY A 12 -32.05 -7.22 -48.55
CA GLY A 12 -31.81 -6.24 -47.52
C GLY A 12 -30.81 -6.82 -46.51
N ILE A 13 -29.58 -6.27 -46.51
CA ILE A 13 -28.61 -6.51 -45.47
C ILE A 13 -29.11 -5.76 -44.22
N LEU A 14 -29.76 -6.50 -43.31
CA LEU A 14 -29.99 -6.03 -41.95
C LEU A 14 -28.60 -5.90 -41.26
N VAL A 15 -28.03 -4.71 -41.26
CA VAL A 15 -26.94 -4.38 -40.36
C VAL A 15 -27.54 -4.34 -38.96
N SER A 16 -27.44 -5.44 -38.24
CA SER A 16 -27.68 -5.45 -36.80
C SER A 16 -26.60 -4.59 -36.14
N VAL A 17 -26.92 -3.32 -35.87
CA VAL A 17 -26.16 -2.49 -34.96
C VAL A 17 -26.34 -3.13 -33.60
N SER A 18 -25.40 -3.99 -33.21
CA SER A 18 -25.25 -4.42 -31.83
C SER A 18 -24.97 -3.15 -31.04
N LEU A 19 -25.95 -2.72 -30.25
CA LEU A 19 -25.74 -1.76 -29.19
C LEU A 19 -24.71 -2.42 -28.28
N LEU A 20 -23.46 -1.99 -28.40
CA LEU A 20 -22.40 -2.32 -27.45
C LEU A 20 -22.85 -1.74 -26.12
N SER A 21 -23.50 -2.57 -25.30
CA SER A 21 -23.71 -2.27 -23.89
C SER A 21 -22.31 -2.20 -23.28
N TYR A 22 -21.79 -0.99 -23.07
CA TYR A 22 -20.55 -0.80 -22.33
C TYR A 22 -20.82 -1.24 -20.91
N ALA A 23 -20.35 -2.44 -20.56
CA ALA A 23 -20.30 -2.86 -19.17
C ALA A 23 -19.36 -1.91 -18.41
N ALA A 24 -19.71 -1.57 -17.16
CA ALA A 24 -18.84 -0.76 -16.32
C ALA A 24 -17.43 -1.38 -16.25
N PRO A 25 -16.36 -0.59 -16.33
CA PRO A 25 -15.00 -1.11 -16.31
C PRO A 25 -14.70 -1.85 -15.02
N TRP A 26 -13.76 -2.77 -15.10
CA TRP A 26 -13.26 -3.49 -13.94
C TRP A 26 -12.12 -2.70 -13.33
N PHE A 27 -11.99 -2.81 -12.00
CA PHE A 27 -10.95 -2.14 -11.24
C PHE A 27 -10.42 -3.09 -10.15
N THR A 28 -9.15 -3.42 -10.20
CA THR A 28 -8.44 -4.14 -9.12
C THR A 28 -8.23 -3.21 -7.92
N GLY A 29 -7.68 -2.04 -8.14
CA GLY A 29 -7.39 -1.03 -7.13
C GLY A 29 -6.03 -0.37 -7.32
N PRO A 30 -5.78 0.80 -6.70
CA PRO A 30 -4.46 1.42 -6.68
C PRO A 30 -3.49 0.61 -5.81
N LEU A 31 -2.22 1.02 -5.76
CA LEU A 31 -1.20 0.25 -5.05
C LEU A 31 -1.34 0.31 -3.53
N PHE A 32 -1.80 1.43 -2.95
CA PHE A 32 -1.82 1.65 -1.51
C PHE A 32 -3.17 2.11 -0.97
N ALA A 33 -3.88 3.03 -1.67
CA ALA A 33 -5.13 3.61 -1.16
C ALA A 33 -6.19 2.52 -0.96
N PRO A 34 -6.61 2.22 0.30
CA PRO A 34 -7.57 1.18 0.58
C PRO A 34 -8.94 1.46 -0.05
N ALA A 35 -9.71 0.41 -0.29
CA ALA A 35 -11.07 0.56 -0.78
C ALA A 35 -11.96 1.28 0.23
N GLY A 36 -12.79 2.22 -0.25
CA GLY A 36 -13.85 2.85 0.53
C GLY A 36 -15.12 1.99 0.65
N LYS A 37 -15.06 0.74 0.17
CA LYS A 37 -16.14 -0.24 0.25
C LYS A 37 -15.67 -1.50 0.97
N THR A 38 -16.53 -2.09 1.80
CA THR A 38 -16.30 -3.40 2.41
C THR A 38 -16.43 -4.51 1.39
N ILE A 39 -15.79 -5.65 1.66
CA ILE A 39 -16.04 -6.90 0.94
C ILE A 39 -17.49 -7.33 1.23
N PRO A 40 -18.31 -7.68 0.22
CA PRO A 40 -19.68 -8.13 0.44
C PRO A 40 -19.75 -9.40 1.29
N LEU A 41 -20.86 -9.58 2.01
CA LEU A 41 -21.12 -10.77 2.81
C LEU A 41 -20.86 -12.07 2.05
N GLY A 42 -20.04 -12.94 2.62
CA GLY A 42 -19.72 -14.27 2.08
C GLY A 42 -18.73 -14.27 0.92
N HIS A 43 -18.29 -13.10 0.46
CA HIS A 43 -17.23 -13.00 -0.55
C HIS A 43 -15.86 -12.87 0.09
N ALA A 44 -14.85 -13.25 -0.66
CA ALA A 44 -13.46 -13.12 -0.26
C ALA A 44 -12.64 -12.39 -1.33
N ASN A 45 -11.55 -11.76 -0.90
CA ASN A 45 -10.55 -11.18 -1.78
C ASN A 45 -9.15 -11.60 -1.31
N PHE A 46 -8.30 -11.97 -2.24
CA PHE A 46 -6.89 -12.26 -2.00
C PHE A 46 -6.04 -11.35 -2.87
N GLU A 47 -5.10 -10.68 -2.24
CA GLU A 47 -4.12 -9.84 -2.90
C GLU A 47 -2.71 -10.32 -2.55
N MET A 48 -1.88 -10.48 -3.57
CA MET A 48 -0.47 -10.85 -3.40
C MET A 48 0.41 -9.71 -3.90
N TYR A 49 0.90 -8.91 -2.98
CA TYR A 49 1.84 -7.84 -3.29
C TYR A 49 3.28 -8.33 -3.29
N GLY A 50 4.05 -7.87 -4.28
CA GLY A 50 5.52 -7.95 -4.33
C GLY A 50 6.10 -6.54 -4.37
N PHE A 51 6.96 -6.21 -3.39
CA PHE A 51 7.69 -4.94 -3.33
C PHE A 51 9.17 -5.21 -3.57
N PHE A 52 9.78 -4.50 -4.50
CA PHE A 52 11.21 -4.56 -4.81
C PHE A 52 11.82 -3.18 -4.59
N THR A 53 12.16 -2.89 -3.33
CA THR A 53 12.57 -1.56 -2.88
C THR A 53 14.08 -1.44 -2.83
N LYS A 54 14.59 -0.31 -3.30
CA LYS A 54 15.97 0.10 -3.15
C LYS A 54 16.03 1.46 -2.48
N ASN A 55 16.71 1.51 -1.34
CA ASN A 55 17.00 2.71 -0.57
C ASN A 55 18.46 3.09 -0.79
N THR A 56 18.78 4.30 -1.22
CA THR A 56 20.14 4.74 -1.55
C THR A 56 20.57 5.99 -0.80
N GLY A 57 19.69 6.58 0.01
CA GLY A 57 19.97 7.80 0.73
C GLY A 57 18.85 8.16 1.69
N VAL A 58 19.02 9.28 2.32
CA VAL A 58 18.01 9.89 3.19
C VAL A 58 17.87 11.38 2.84
N PHE A 59 16.66 11.90 2.92
CA PHE A 59 16.47 13.34 2.96
C PHE A 59 16.86 13.82 4.37
N ASP A 60 17.74 14.78 4.46
CA ASP A 60 18.14 15.41 5.72
C ASP A 60 17.06 16.38 6.25
N ARG A 61 17.39 17.14 7.31
CA ARG A 61 16.50 18.17 7.88
C ARG A 61 16.17 19.30 6.90
N SER A 62 17.04 19.53 5.93
CA SER A 62 16.90 20.57 4.90
C SER A 62 16.27 20.06 3.60
N ALA A 63 15.78 18.81 3.60
CA ALA A 63 15.24 18.09 2.44
C ALA A 63 16.28 17.90 1.31
N LEU A 64 17.57 17.90 1.62
CA LEU A 64 18.65 17.53 0.73
C LEU A 64 18.90 16.03 0.83
N ILE A 65 19.24 15.40 -0.30
CA ILE A 65 19.53 13.97 -0.34
C ILE A 65 21.00 13.75 0.10
N VAL A 66 21.17 12.91 1.12
CA VAL A 66 22.46 12.42 1.60
C VAL A 66 22.54 10.94 1.24
N ASP A 67 23.54 10.56 0.48
CA ASP A 67 23.73 9.17 0.05
C ASP A 67 24.07 8.28 1.25
N THR A 68 23.53 7.08 1.27
CA THR A 68 23.81 6.03 2.24
C THR A 68 24.10 4.70 1.53
N PRO A 69 24.79 3.76 2.19
CA PRO A 69 24.95 2.42 1.65
C PRO A 69 23.57 1.84 1.27
N ALA A 70 23.49 1.29 0.05
CA ALA A 70 22.22 0.80 -0.49
C ALA A 70 21.66 -0.36 0.35
N LEU A 71 20.43 -0.19 0.81
CA LEU A 71 19.61 -1.26 1.38
C LEU A 71 18.54 -1.64 0.34
N LYS A 72 18.55 -2.90 -0.10
CA LYS A 72 17.50 -3.46 -0.95
C LYS A 72 16.60 -4.34 -0.11
N SER A 73 15.30 -4.22 -0.30
CA SER A 73 14.28 -5.02 0.38
C SER A 73 13.32 -5.61 -0.64
N ASN A 74 13.20 -6.93 -0.65
CA ASN A 74 12.17 -7.64 -1.40
C ASN A 74 11.14 -8.15 -0.40
N GLN A 75 9.89 -7.71 -0.55
CA GLN A 75 8.82 -8.11 0.35
C GLN A 75 7.69 -8.77 -0.45
N ALA A 76 7.21 -9.92 0.01
CA ALA A 76 5.96 -10.53 -0.40
C ALA A 76 4.93 -10.27 0.71
N ASN A 77 3.79 -9.69 0.36
CA ASN A 77 2.74 -9.36 1.33
C ASN A 77 1.39 -9.91 0.86
N PRO A 78 1.04 -11.16 1.22
CA PRO A 78 -0.31 -11.67 1.03
C PRO A 78 -1.29 -10.97 1.96
N ILE A 79 -2.42 -10.55 1.40
CA ILE A 79 -3.56 -9.97 2.13
C ILE A 79 -4.77 -10.81 1.81
N PHE A 80 -5.44 -11.33 2.83
CA PHE A 80 -6.70 -12.03 2.71
C PHE A 80 -7.80 -11.21 3.35
N SER A 81 -8.91 -11.00 2.64
CA SER A 81 -10.06 -10.22 3.08
C SER A 81 -11.33 -11.03 2.95
N TYR A 82 -12.26 -10.88 3.91
CA TYR A 82 -13.54 -11.60 3.91
C TYR A 82 -14.68 -10.72 4.43
N GLY A 83 -15.81 -10.76 3.73
CA GLY A 83 -17.04 -10.08 4.14
C GLY A 83 -17.79 -10.85 5.21
N LEU A 84 -17.80 -10.31 6.43
CA LEU A 84 -18.46 -10.92 7.60
C LEU A 84 -19.95 -10.61 7.66
N THR A 85 -20.34 -9.41 7.23
CA THR A 85 -21.73 -8.94 7.14
C THR A 85 -21.85 -8.00 5.94
N ASP A 86 -23.05 -7.50 5.66
CA ASP A 86 -23.26 -6.50 4.59
C ASP A 86 -22.49 -5.18 4.82
N ARG A 87 -21.97 -4.96 6.03
CA ARG A 87 -21.27 -3.73 6.40
C ARG A 87 -19.93 -3.94 7.10
N ILE A 88 -19.54 -5.17 7.37
CA ILE A 88 -18.31 -5.48 8.11
C ILE A 88 -17.48 -6.46 7.30
N ASP A 89 -16.22 -6.16 7.13
CA ASP A 89 -15.21 -7.09 6.61
C ASP A 89 -14.01 -7.21 7.56
N ALA A 90 -13.24 -8.27 7.38
CA ALA A 90 -11.97 -8.47 8.06
C ALA A 90 -10.87 -8.73 7.04
N GLN A 91 -9.64 -8.31 7.39
CA GLN A 91 -8.45 -8.55 6.56
C GLN A 91 -7.30 -9.05 7.44
N LEU A 92 -6.48 -9.91 6.88
CA LEU A 92 -5.24 -10.43 7.48
C LEU A 92 -4.09 -10.18 6.52
N SER A 93 -2.96 -9.64 7.03
CA SER A 93 -1.73 -9.45 6.27
C SER A 93 -0.55 -10.10 7.00
N VAL A 94 0.27 -10.86 6.26
CA VAL A 94 1.44 -11.60 6.78
C VAL A 94 2.64 -11.37 5.87
N PRO A 95 3.34 -10.23 5.98
CA PRO A 95 4.46 -9.90 5.10
C PRO A 95 5.69 -10.79 5.37
N TYR A 96 6.38 -11.16 4.32
CA TYR A 96 7.69 -11.81 4.37
C TYR A 96 8.71 -10.95 3.64
N THR A 97 9.81 -10.62 4.32
CA THR A 97 10.82 -9.67 3.83
C THR A 97 12.19 -10.33 3.72
N LYS A 98 12.91 -10.01 2.64
CA LYS A 98 14.29 -10.36 2.41
C LYS A 98 15.10 -9.10 2.10
N ASN A 99 16.05 -8.78 2.97
CA ASN A 99 16.89 -7.60 2.88
C ASN A 99 18.30 -7.94 2.39
N TYR A 100 18.91 -6.99 1.69
CA TYR A 100 20.28 -7.09 1.17
C TYR A 100 21.01 -5.77 1.38
N SER A 101 22.18 -5.80 1.97
CA SER A 101 23.04 -4.63 2.16
C SER A 101 24.50 -5.06 2.27
N GLN A 102 25.40 -4.40 1.56
CA GLN A 102 26.85 -4.57 1.68
C GLN A 102 27.31 -6.04 1.71
N GLY A 103 26.74 -6.88 0.82
CA GLY A 103 27.07 -8.33 0.73
C GLY A 103 26.41 -9.20 1.80
N ARG A 104 25.62 -8.63 2.71
CA ARG A 104 24.84 -9.36 3.72
C ARG A 104 23.39 -9.55 3.27
N THR A 105 22.78 -10.61 3.77
CA THR A 105 21.36 -10.95 3.49
C THR A 105 20.71 -11.42 4.77
N GLY A 106 19.51 -10.86 5.04
CA GLY A 106 18.62 -11.31 6.11
C GLY A 106 17.22 -11.54 5.58
N ARG A 107 16.46 -12.42 6.20
CA ARG A 107 15.08 -12.73 5.82
C ARG A 107 14.27 -13.18 7.03
N HIS A 108 13.03 -12.72 7.11
CA HIS A 108 12.09 -13.13 8.16
C HIS A 108 10.66 -12.71 7.79
N ILE A 109 9.68 -13.23 8.51
CA ILE A 109 8.32 -12.68 8.55
C ILE A 109 8.41 -11.26 9.12
N GLY A 110 7.62 -10.33 8.58
CA GLY A 110 7.46 -8.97 9.11
C GLY A 110 6.37 -8.89 10.19
N ASP A 111 6.02 -7.67 10.56
CA ASP A 111 4.92 -7.43 11.48
C ASP A 111 3.59 -7.74 10.80
N ASN A 112 2.81 -8.63 11.40
CA ASN A 112 1.51 -9.05 10.85
C ASN A 112 0.43 -8.07 11.26
N SER A 113 -0.67 -8.02 10.51
CA SER A 113 -1.79 -7.17 10.90
C SER A 113 -3.15 -7.78 10.63
N VAL A 114 -4.11 -7.39 11.47
CA VAL A 114 -5.53 -7.68 11.31
C VAL A 114 -6.27 -6.35 11.18
N ILE A 115 -7.21 -6.27 10.24
CA ILE A 115 -8.04 -5.08 10.00
C ILE A 115 -9.50 -5.49 10.12
N LEU A 116 -10.28 -4.68 10.81
CA LEU A 116 -11.75 -4.70 10.76
C LEU A 116 -12.24 -3.44 10.08
N GLY A 117 -13.06 -3.60 9.05
CA GLY A 117 -13.66 -2.51 8.29
C GLY A 117 -15.16 -2.42 8.49
N TYR A 118 -15.68 -1.19 8.60
CA TYR A 118 -17.10 -0.90 8.70
C TYR A 118 -17.53 0.07 7.61
N GLN A 119 -18.57 -0.29 6.83
CA GLN A 119 -19.16 0.59 5.82
C GLN A 119 -20.07 1.63 6.49
N LEU A 120 -19.53 2.85 6.68
CA LEU A 120 -20.27 3.93 7.32
C LEU A 120 -21.23 4.61 6.34
N ILE A 121 -20.75 4.90 5.11
CA ILE A 121 -21.54 5.52 4.04
C ILE A 121 -21.38 4.68 2.78
N THR A 122 -22.50 4.35 2.13
CA THR A 122 -22.51 3.73 0.81
C THR A 122 -22.69 4.82 -0.25
N GLU A 123 -21.87 4.76 -1.29
CA GLU A 123 -21.93 5.64 -2.45
C GLU A 123 -23.33 5.68 -3.05
N LYS A 124 -23.81 6.89 -3.34
CA LYS A 124 -25.03 7.08 -4.11
C LYS A 124 -24.67 7.47 -5.55
N PRO A 125 -25.11 6.68 -6.56
CA PRO A 125 -24.96 7.05 -7.95
C PRO A 125 -25.53 8.47 -8.21
N ASP A 126 -24.99 9.17 -9.19
CA ASP A 126 -25.45 10.49 -9.64
C ASP A 126 -25.47 11.59 -8.57
N THR A 127 -24.76 11.37 -7.47
CA THR A 127 -24.57 12.34 -6.39
C THR A 127 -23.09 12.50 -6.05
N PHE A 128 -22.70 13.52 -5.27
CA PHE A 128 -21.35 13.69 -4.76
C PHE A 128 -21.05 12.83 -3.52
N ILE A 129 -22.02 12.05 -3.02
CA ILE A 129 -21.85 11.24 -1.81
C ILE A 129 -20.92 10.06 -2.13
N PRO A 130 -19.70 9.99 -1.53
CA PRO A 130 -18.79 8.87 -1.71
C PRO A 130 -19.20 7.68 -0.82
N SER A 131 -18.59 6.53 -1.07
CA SER A 131 -18.47 5.49 -0.05
C SER A 131 -17.46 5.93 1.01
N LEU A 132 -17.73 5.59 2.27
CA LEU A 132 -16.82 5.73 3.40
C LEU A 132 -16.76 4.43 4.17
N ARG A 133 -15.58 3.81 4.18
CA ARG A 133 -15.24 2.67 5.01
C ARG A 133 -14.29 3.12 6.10
N VAL A 134 -14.67 2.94 7.37
CA VAL A 134 -13.81 3.18 8.53
C VAL A 134 -13.14 1.88 8.91
N THR A 135 -11.84 1.90 9.16
CA THR A 135 -11.10 0.69 9.55
C THR A 135 -10.33 0.89 10.84
N ILE A 136 -10.30 -0.16 11.65
CA ILE A 136 -9.38 -0.32 12.77
C ILE A 136 -8.44 -1.45 12.41
N GLN A 137 -7.13 -1.19 12.49
CA GLN A 137 -6.08 -2.17 12.26
C GLN A 137 -5.23 -2.31 13.50
N GLU A 138 -4.89 -3.55 13.85
CA GLU A 138 -3.89 -3.86 14.85
C GLU A 138 -2.69 -4.52 14.16
N ILE A 139 -1.48 -4.00 14.44
CA ILE A 139 -0.21 -4.51 13.92
C ILE A 139 0.53 -5.17 15.08
N PHE A 140 0.87 -6.44 14.90
CA PHE A 140 1.56 -7.28 15.87
C PHE A 140 3.05 -7.32 15.55
N PRO A 141 3.96 -7.03 16.51
CA PRO A 141 5.41 -6.99 16.29
C PRO A 141 6.02 -8.40 16.26
N ILE A 142 5.70 -9.18 15.22
CA ILE A 142 6.19 -10.55 15.02
C ILE A 142 7.54 -10.54 14.30
N GLY A 143 7.84 -9.50 13.55
CA GLY A 143 9.11 -9.32 12.86
C GLY A 143 10.29 -9.18 13.81
N ARG A 144 11.48 -9.48 13.33
CA ARG A 144 12.71 -9.27 14.12
C ARG A 144 13.02 -7.78 14.23
N PHE A 145 13.15 -7.28 15.45
CA PHE A 145 13.39 -5.86 15.70
C PHE A 145 14.55 -5.56 16.66
N ASP A 146 14.93 -6.50 17.53
CA ASP A 146 16.04 -6.35 18.48
C ASP A 146 16.93 -7.60 18.53
N GLY A 147 17.97 -7.62 19.36
CA GLY A 147 18.99 -8.66 19.38
C GLY A 147 19.65 -8.84 18.01
N LEU A 148 19.71 -7.79 17.19
CA LEU A 148 20.23 -7.82 15.83
C LEU A 148 21.76 -7.84 15.87
N ASN A 149 22.37 -8.54 14.89
CA ASN A 149 23.82 -8.50 14.74
C ASN A 149 24.25 -7.27 13.92
N PRO A 150 25.04 -6.32 14.45
CA PRO A 150 25.52 -5.15 13.71
C PRO A 150 26.30 -5.52 12.43
N THR A 151 26.96 -6.71 12.41
CA THR A 151 27.69 -7.18 11.22
C THR A 151 26.78 -7.53 10.05
N ASP A 152 25.48 -7.72 10.28
CA ASP A 152 24.48 -7.96 9.25
C ASP A 152 24.08 -6.68 8.48
N LYS A 153 24.65 -5.52 8.86
CA LYS A 153 24.45 -4.25 8.16
C LYS A 153 22.98 -3.85 7.98
N GLY A 154 22.16 -4.12 9.00
CA GLY A 154 20.72 -3.79 9.04
C GLY A 154 19.81 -4.80 8.32
N THR A 155 20.36 -5.86 7.68
CA THR A 155 19.52 -6.81 6.93
C THR A 155 18.68 -7.71 7.83
N GLY A 156 19.01 -7.85 9.11
CA GLY A 156 18.29 -8.69 10.06
C GLY A 156 16.94 -8.13 10.52
N ALA A 157 16.73 -6.81 10.39
CA ALA A 157 15.51 -6.15 10.85
C ALA A 157 14.35 -6.37 9.86
N THR A 158 13.21 -6.86 10.34
CA THR A 158 11.97 -7.07 9.56
C THR A 158 10.72 -6.58 10.30
N GLY A 159 10.87 -6.11 11.54
CA GLY A 159 9.81 -5.57 12.38
C GLY A 159 10.21 -4.29 13.10
N LEU A 160 9.23 -3.63 13.70
CA LEU A 160 9.39 -2.37 14.41
C LEU A 160 9.40 -2.52 15.94
N GLY A 161 8.93 -3.67 16.46
CA GLY A 161 8.92 -3.99 17.88
C GLY A 161 7.72 -3.45 18.66
N SER A 162 6.92 -2.58 18.06
CA SER A 162 5.77 -1.94 18.71
C SER A 162 4.46 -2.57 18.27
N TYR A 163 3.55 -2.85 19.22
CA TYR A 163 2.13 -2.98 18.92
C TYR A 163 1.61 -1.64 18.44
N GLN A 164 0.86 -1.64 17.32
CA GLN A 164 0.38 -0.40 16.71
C GLN A 164 -1.08 -0.54 16.34
N SER A 165 -1.88 0.45 16.75
CA SER A 165 -3.29 0.53 16.40
C SER A 165 -3.51 1.68 15.40
N VAL A 166 -4.21 1.39 14.30
CA VAL A 166 -4.47 2.37 13.24
C VAL A 166 -5.97 2.57 13.08
N LEU A 167 -6.40 3.83 13.10
CA LEU A 167 -7.75 4.25 12.69
C LEU A 167 -7.66 4.92 11.33
N SER A 168 -8.47 4.46 10.35
CA SER A 168 -8.46 5.05 9.01
C SER A 168 -9.88 5.36 8.51
N PHE A 169 -9.96 6.45 7.74
CA PHE A 169 -11.16 6.86 7.01
C PHE A 169 -10.87 6.76 5.51
N ASN A 170 -11.55 5.81 4.85
CA ASN A 170 -11.28 5.47 3.46
C ASN A 170 -12.48 5.87 2.60
N PHE A 171 -12.31 6.92 1.81
CA PHE A 171 -13.31 7.44 0.89
C PHE A 171 -13.08 6.88 -0.51
N GLN A 172 -14.16 6.62 -1.22
CA GLN A 172 -14.12 6.19 -2.62
C GLN A 172 -15.31 6.73 -3.39
N LYS A 173 -15.06 7.21 -4.60
CA LYS A 173 -16.11 7.65 -5.51
C LYS A 173 -15.80 7.22 -6.93
N LEU A 174 -16.79 6.63 -7.60
CA LEU A 174 -16.75 6.34 -9.03
C LEU A 174 -17.58 7.40 -9.76
N ALA A 175 -16.99 8.01 -10.78
CA ALA A 175 -17.65 9.02 -11.61
C ALA A 175 -17.49 8.67 -13.10
N PRO A 176 -18.56 8.71 -13.90
CA PRO A 176 -18.44 8.60 -15.34
C PRO A 176 -17.77 9.87 -15.92
N LEU A 177 -16.85 9.71 -16.88
CA LEU A 177 -16.24 10.77 -17.68
C LEU A 177 -16.68 10.63 -19.12
N GLY A 178 -17.84 11.20 -19.43
CA GLY A 178 -18.49 11.01 -20.74
C GLY A 178 -19.13 9.63 -20.89
N LYS A 179 -19.02 9.03 -22.08
CA LYS A 179 -19.71 7.76 -22.39
C LYS A 179 -18.85 6.52 -22.20
N GLU A 180 -17.53 6.65 -22.23
CA GLU A 180 -16.61 5.52 -22.37
C GLU A 180 -15.64 5.39 -21.20
N PHE A 181 -15.36 6.48 -20.49
CA PHE A 181 -14.37 6.52 -19.43
C PHE A 181 -15.02 6.65 -18.06
N TYR A 182 -14.35 6.11 -17.06
CA TYR A 182 -14.71 6.26 -15.66
C TYR A 182 -13.48 6.66 -14.87
N LEU A 183 -13.69 7.54 -13.90
CA LEU A 183 -12.68 7.92 -12.91
C LEU A 183 -13.12 7.40 -11.55
N ARG A 184 -12.28 6.57 -10.93
CA ARG A 184 -12.45 6.19 -9.54
C ARG A 184 -11.43 6.96 -8.70
N GLY A 185 -11.91 7.82 -7.81
CA GLY A 185 -11.08 8.52 -6.83
C GLY A 185 -11.12 7.80 -5.50
N ARG A 186 -9.97 7.75 -4.80
CA ARG A 186 -9.86 7.31 -3.41
C ARG A 186 -9.10 8.35 -2.59
N LEU A 187 -9.47 8.46 -1.31
CA LEU A 187 -8.75 9.23 -0.30
C LEU A 187 -8.75 8.42 0.99
N SER A 188 -7.57 8.18 1.54
CA SER A 188 -7.42 7.57 2.85
C SER A 188 -6.72 8.54 3.79
N LEU A 189 -7.27 8.71 4.99
CA LEU A 189 -6.66 9.46 6.08
C LEU A 189 -6.53 8.52 7.26
N ALA A 190 -5.30 8.35 7.78
CA ALA A 190 -5.07 7.42 8.87
C ALA A 190 -4.21 8.03 9.99
N TYR A 191 -4.51 7.58 11.20
CA TYR A 191 -3.71 7.87 12.40
C TYR A 191 -3.30 6.56 13.05
N LEU A 192 -1.99 6.38 13.22
CA LEU A 192 -1.38 5.23 13.85
C LEU A 192 -0.86 5.66 15.23
N TYR A 193 -1.36 5.01 16.25
CA TYR A 193 -0.83 5.06 17.62
C TYR A 193 0.14 3.88 17.81
N ALA A 194 1.38 4.19 18.22
CA ALA A 194 2.42 3.20 18.44
C ALA A 194 2.73 3.07 19.93
N ASN A 195 2.63 1.85 20.46
CA ASN A 195 2.92 1.57 21.86
C ASN A 195 4.44 1.59 22.12
N ARG A 196 4.80 1.95 23.34
CA ARG A 196 6.17 1.80 23.84
C ARG A 196 6.55 0.32 23.84
N PHE A 197 7.83 0.05 23.57
CA PHE A 197 8.40 -1.30 23.63
C PHE A 197 9.83 -1.26 24.16
N ASP A 198 10.29 -2.38 24.69
CA ASP A 198 11.63 -2.53 25.21
C ASP A 198 12.55 -3.19 24.19
N ILE A 199 13.85 -2.88 24.27
CA ILE A 199 14.90 -3.50 23.45
C ILE A 199 15.98 -4.11 24.35
N ASP A 200 16.54 -5.24 23.88
CA ASP A 200 17.74 -5.87 24.43
C ASP A 200 18.71 -6.17 23.27
N GLY A 201 19.77 -5.39 23.17
CA GLY A 201 20.75 -5.40 22.08
C GLY A 201 20.45 -4.42 20.96
N ALA A 202 21.23 -4.51 19.88
CA ALA A 202 21.02 -3.71 18.68
C ALA A 202 19.63 -3.94 18.09
N SER A 203 18.97 -2.87 17.67
CA SER A 203 17.56 -2.93 17.24
C SER A 203 17.32 -2.28 15.89
N SER A 204 16.11 -2.49 15.34
CA SER A 204 15.63 -1.77 14.16
C SER A 204 15.56 -0.25 14.39
N SER A 205 15.61 0.18 15.63
CA SER A 205 15.65 1.60 16.03
C SER A 205 17.07 2.14 16.29
N GLY A 206 18.09 1.30 16.13
CA GLY A 206 19.49 1.61 16.44
C GLY A 206 19.94 0.99 17.76
N GLY A 207 21.09 1.46 18.29
CA GLY A 207 21.71 0.96 19.51
C GLY A 207 22.86 -0.02 19.27
N GLY A 208 23.71 -0.16 20.28
CA GLY A 208 24.79 -1.15 20.32
C GLY A 208 24.30 -2.55 20.69
N ILE A 209 25.21 -3.54 20.68
CA ILE A 209 24.88 -4.92 21.06
C ILE A 209 24.54 -5.07 22.55
N ASP A 210 24.93 -4.10 23.36
CA ASP A 210 24.67 -3.97 24.80
C ASP A 210 23.57 -2.97 25.12
N ALA A 211 22.86 -2.47 24.10
CA ALA A 211 21.75 -1.53 24.30
C ALA A 211 20.63 -2.18 25.11
N ARG A 212 20.10 -1.45 26.08
CA ARG A 212 18.95 -1.86 26.90
C ARG A 212 18.12 -0.66 27.27
N GLY A 213 16.83 -0.75 27.01
CA GLY A 213 15.94 0.35 27.36
C GLY A 213 14.61 0.28 26.66
N SER A 214 13.88 1.37 26.74
CA SER A 214 12.51 1.49 26.27
C SER A 214 12.42 2.59 25.22
N ILE A 215 11.77 2.28 24.11
CA ILE A 215 11.52 3.18 22.97
C ILE A 215 10.05 3.58 22.94
N ASN A 216 9.78 4.87 22.83
CA ASN A 216 8.50 5.41 22.39
C ASN A 216 8.65 5.83 20.91
N PRO A 217 8.08 5.10 19.96
CA PRO A 217 8.38 5.26 18.53
C PRO A 217 7.76 6.50 17.87
N GLY A 218 6.88 7.21 18.57
CA GLY A 218 6.10 8.30 18.01
C GLY A 218 4.92 7.81 17.15
N ASN A 219 3.86 8.63 17.11
CA ASN A 219 2.67 8.33 16.32
C ASN A 219 2.84 8.75 14.88
N VAL A 220 2.01 8.20 13.97
CA VAL A 220 2.09 8.45 12.54
C VAL A 220 0.76 8.94 11.99
N MET A 221 0.80 9.95 11.15
CA MET A 221 -0.32 10.38 10.31
C MET A 221 -0.01 10.08 8.86
N THR A 222 -0.99 9.58 8.11
CA THR A 222 -0.86 9.37 6.67
C THR A 222 -2.06 9.95 5.92
N ALA A 223 -1.79 10.42 4.71
CA ALA A 223 -2.80 10.77 3.74
C ALA A 223 -2.42 10.14 2.40
N ASP A 224 -3.37 9.50 1.76
CA ASP A 224 -3.20 8.82 0.50
C ASP A 224 -4.33 9.19 -0.44
N ILE A 225 -4.00 9.66 -1.63
CA ILE A 225 -4.95 10.03 -2.67
C ILE A 225 -4.64 9.28 -3.94
N ALA A 226 -5.64 8.62 -4.52
CA ALA A 226 -5.49 7.88 -5.76
C ALA A 226 -6.57 8.26 -6.78
N ALA A 227 -6.16 8.26 -8.06
CA ALA A 227 -7.01 8.41 -9.22
C ALA A 227 -6.79 7.22 -10.16
N GLU A 228 -7.86 6.53 -10.52
CA GLU A 228 -7.88 5.36 -11.38
C GLU A 228 -8.76 5.69 -12.60
N LEU A 229 -8.14 5.87 -13.75
CA LEU A 229 -8.82 6.17 -15.01
C LEU A 229 -8.97 4.91 -15.86
N SER A 230 -10.19 4.46 -16.11
CA SER A 230 -10.44 3.38 -17.06
C SER A 230 -10.12 3.84 -18.48
N VAL A 231 -9.15 3.19 -19.12
CA VAL A 231 -8.78 3.45 -20.52
C VAL A 231 -9.59 2.54 -21.46
N THR A 232 -9.84 1.32 -21.01
CA THR A 232 -10.73 0.34 -21.67
C THR A 232 -11.46 -0.43 -20.58
N GLN A 233 -12.26 -1.45 -20.97
CA GLN A 233 -12.88 -2.40 -20.04
C GLN A 233 -11.86 -3.07 -19.10
N ASN A 234 -10.64 -3.34 -19.62
CA ASN A 234 -9.61 -4.12 -18.94
C ASN A 234 -8.45 -3.27 -18.41
N TRP A 235 -8.11 -2.16 -19.08
CA TRP A 235 -6.95 -1.33 -18.74
C TRP A 235 -7.33 -0.10 -17.94
N VAL A 236 -6.64 0.10 -16.83
CA VAL A 236 -6.80 1.27 -15.96
C VAL A 236 -5.44 1.93 -15.75
N ALA A 237 -5.37 3.24 -15.99
CA ALA A 237 -4.22 4.06 -15.60
C ALA A 237 -4.40 4.54 -14.16
N VAL A 238 -3.37 4.43 -13.35
CA VAL A 238 -3.40 4.76 -11.92
C VAL A 238 -2.34 5.79 -11.59
N MET A 239 -2.72 6.79 -10.82
CA MET A 239 -1.81 7.75 -10.20
C MET A 239 -2.16 7.88 -8.73
N GLU A 240 -1.15 7.74 -7.87
CA GLU A 240 -1.31 7.76 -6.43
C GLU A 240 -0.29 8.70 -5.80
N GLY A 241 -0.69 9.45 -4.80
CA GLY A 241 0.15 10.34 -4.01
C GLY A 241 0.00 10.03 -2.53
N TYR A 242 1.11 9.81 -1.87
CA TYR A 242 1.17 9.41 -0.47
C TYR A 242 1.96 10.41 0.36
N TYR A 243 1.43 10.78 1.51
CA TYR A 243 2.08 11.59 2.52
C TYR A 243 2.12 10.85 3.84
N ILE A 244 3.28 10.88 4.51
CA ILE A 244 3.46 10.37 5.86
C ILE A 244 4.15 11.42 6.73
N HIS A 245 3.65 11.55 7.95
CA HIS A 245 4.31 12.28 9.03
C HIS A 245 4.39 11.40 10.27
N ARG A 246 5.61 11.17 10.75
CA ARG A 246 5.88 10.45 12.00
C ARG A 246 6.47 11.41 13.01
N GLN A 247 5.94 11.41 14.23
CA GLN A 247 6.49 12.14 15.36
C GLN A 247 7.87 11.60 15.75
N ALA A 248 8.68 12.44 16.37
CA ALA A 248 9.98 12.03 16.88
C ALA A 248 9.86 10.88 17.88
N ALA A 249 10.75 9.91 17.77
CA ALA A 249 10.87 8.86 18.78
C ALA A 249 11.74 9.29 19.94
N SER A 250 11.49 8.73 21.12
CA SER A 250 12.32 8.93 22.31
C SER A 250 12.80 7.60 22.89
N PHE A 251 13.99 7.61 23.44
CA PHE A 251 14.62 6.46 24.08
C PHE A 251 14.93 6.77 25.55
N ARG A 252 14.77 5.77 26.40
CA ARG A 252 15.21 5.81 27.82
C ARG A 252 15.92 4.51 28.15
N GLY A 253 17.17 4.61 28.53
CA GLY A 253 18.00 3.46 28.89
C GLY A 253 19.46 3.67 28.53
N HIS A 254 20.18 2.57 28.41
CA HIS A 254 21.56 2.51 27.94
C HIS A 254 21.57 2.21 26.43
N PRO A 255 22.06 3.14 25.58
CA PRO A 255 21.99 2.96 24.15
C PRO A 255 23.09 2.05 23.57
N GLY A 256 24.04 1.62 24.39
CA GLY A 256 25.17 0.79 24.00
C GLY A 256 26.29 1.58 23.32
N PHE A 257 27.36 0.83 22.97
CA PHE A 257 28.58 1.39 22.37
C PHE A 257 28.77 0.86 20.94
N ASP A 258 29.45 1.65 20.09
CA ASP A 258 29.96 1.24 18.79
C ASP A 258 31.28 0.43 18.92
N ASP A 259 31.78 -0.06 17.78
CA ASP A 259 33.04 -0.83 17.71
C ASP A 259 34.28 0.00 18.17
N ALA A 260 34.18 1.33 18.22
CA ALA A 260 35.21 2.24 18.65
C ALA A 260 35.08 2.63 20.16
N GLY A 261 34.05 2.15 20.84
CA GLY A 261 33.74 2.43 22.23
C GLY A 261 33.02 3.77 22.47
N ASN A 262 32.47 4.40 21.43
CA ASN A 262 31.64 5.60 21.57
C ASN A 262 30.22 5.23 21.91
N LEU A 263 29.56 6.03 22.76
CA LEU A 263 28.15 5.86 23.07
C LEU A 263 27.30 6.14 21.82
N ILE A 264 26.44 5.19 21.46
CA ILE A 264 25.53 5.34 20.29
C ILE A 264 24.35 6.22 20.70
N GLU A 265 23.93 7.13 19.82
CA GLU A 265 22.70 7.89 20.02
C GLU A 265 21.52 7.14 19.38
N ILE A 266 20.51 6.80 20.19
CA ILE A 266 19.21 6.31 19.73
C ILE A 266 18.27 7.51 19.69
N SER A 267 18.35 8.28 18.61
CA SER A 267 17.50 9.43 18.35
C SER A 267 16.85 9.27 16.97
N ARG A 268 15.54 9.40 16.93
CA ARG A 268 14.80 9.46 15.66
C ARG A 268 14.02 10.76 15.63
N PRO A 269 14.46 11.75 14.85
CA PRO A 269 13.72 12.99 14.67
C PRO A 269 12.36 12.71 14.01
N ASP A 270 11.50 13.73 14.00
CA ASP A 270 10.28 13.70 13.20
C ASP A 270 10.61 13.49 11.73
N VAL A 271 9.75 12.74 11.08
CA VAL A 271 9.87 12.38 9.66
C VAL A 271 8.67 12.94 8.91
N SER A 272 8.91 13.52 7.75
CA SER A 272 7.86 13.81 6.77
C SER A 272 8.32 13.35 5.39
N GLU A 273 7.43 12.71 4.61
CA GLU A 273 7.73 12.21 3.28
C GLU A 273 6.53 12.40 2.37
N TYR A 274 6.82 12.80 1.14
CA TYR A 274 5.90 12.79 0.01
C TYR A 274 6.42 11.81 -1.02
N SER A 275 5.59 10.89 -1.44
CA SER A 275 5.90 9.91 -2.48
C SER A 275 4.77 9.81 -3.49
N ILE A 276 5.07 9.32 -4.68
CA ILE A 276 4.09 9.07 -5.75
C ILE A 276 4.24 7.67 -6.29
N ALA A 277 3.13 7.13 -6.80
CA ALA A 277 3.08 5.79 -7.33
C ALA A 277 2.25 5.71 -8.63
N PRO A 278 2.84 6.05 -9.79
CA PRO A 278 2.23 5.75 -11.08
C PRO A 278 2.17 4.24 -11.30
N ALA A 279 1.03 3.75 -11.79
CA ALA A 279 0.83 2.34 -12.08
C ALA A 279 -0.12 2.13 -13.27
N ILE A 280 -0.10 0.91 -13.78
CA ILE A 280 -1.05 0.41 -14.78
C ILE A 280 -1.67 -0.88 -14.25
N GLU A 281 -2.97 -1.00 -14.41
CA GLU A 281 -3.76 -2.13 -13.99
C GLU A 281 -4.34 -2.83 -15.22
N TYR A 282 -4.32 -4.15 -15.22
CA TYR A 282 -4.98 -4.99 -16.21
C TYR A 282 -5.91 -5.98 -15.53
N ASN A 283 -7.19 -5.88 -15.83
CA ASN A 283 -8.23 -6.78 -15.35
C ASN A 283 -8.52 -7.84 -16.38
N PHE A 284 -8.23 -9.10 -16.07
CA PHE A 284 -8.56 -10.25 -16.95
C PHE A 284 -10.07 -10.42 -17.07
N ASN A 285 -10.78 -10.17 -15.98
CA ASN A 285 -12.23 -10.16 -15.84
C ASN A 285 -12.63 -9.39 -14.55
N ALA A 286 -13.90 -9.45 -14.15
CA ALA A 286 -14.39 -8.77 -12.95
C ALA A 286 -13.74 -9.26 -11.63
N ASN A 287 -13.13 -10.44 -11.64
CA ASN A 287 -12.65 -11.14 -10.44
C ASN A 287 -11.13 -11.21 -10.33
N TYR A 288 -10.40 -11.11 -11.45
CA TYR A 288 -8.95 -11.28 -11.49
C TYR A 288 -8.28 -10.11 -12.18
N GLY A 289 -7.29 -9.55 -11.53
CA GLY A 289 -6.50 -8.46 -12.07
C GLY A 289 -5.05 -8.49 -11.59
N ILE A 290 -4.22 -7.72 -12.28
CA ILE A 290 -2.84 -7.45 -11.94
C ILE A 290 -2.59 -5.96 -12.04
N ILE A 291 -1.81 -5.42 -11.10
CA ILE A 291 -1.32 -4.04 -11.16
C ILE A 291 0.20 -4.05 -11.07
N LEU A 292 0.83 -3.20 -11.87
CA LEU A 292 2.27 -2.98 -11.89
C LEU A 292 2.54 -1.48 -11.82
N GLY A 293 3.38 -1.06 -10.88
CA GLY A 293 3.74 0.33 -10.72
C GLY A 293 5.13 0.55 -10.16
N THR A 294 5.48 1.82 -10.06
CA THR A 294 6.70 2.28 -9.40
C THR A 294 6.32 3.26 -8.31
N TRP A 295 6.78 3.01 -7.09
CA TRP A 295 6.59 3.89 -5.95
C TRP A 295 7.93 4.51 -5.55
N PHE A 296 7.99 5.83 -5.38
CA PHE A 296 9.24 6.49 -5.03
C PHE A 296 9.00 7.79 -4.24
N ALA A 297 9.96 8.09 -3.36
CA ALA A 297 9.99 9.33 -2.62
C ALA A 297 10.32 10.52 -3.55
N VAL A 298 9.55 11.60 -3.42
CA VAL A 298 9.73 12.84 -4.19
C VAL A 298 10.39 13.91 -3.32
N LYS A 299 10.00 13.97 -2.04
CA LYS A 299 10.51 14.94 -1.07
C LYS A 299 10.37 14.36 0.33
N GLY A 300 11.32 14.69 1.20
CA GLY A 300 11.27 14.26 2.57
C GLY A 300 12.03 15.19 3.51
N LYS A 301 11.84 14.96 4.82
CA LYS A 301 12.62 15.52 5.91
C LYS A 301 12.92 14.37 6.87
N ASN A 302 14.19 14.09 7.13
CA ASN A 302 14.66 12.93 7.88
C ASN A 302 14.09 11.59 7.38
N ALA A 303 13.77 11.51 6.10
CA ALA A 303 13.02 10.43 5.46
C ALA A 303 13.91 9.63 4.49
N PRO A 304 13.60 8.35 4.24
CA PRO A 304 14.33 7.57 3.25
C PRO A 304 14.15 8.11 1.83
N ASN A 305 15.22 8.12 1.04
CA ASN A 305 15.18 8.31 -0.41
C ASN A 305 15.17 6.93 -1.07
N PHE A 306 13.99 6.51 -1.52
CA PHE A 306 13.77 5.17 -2.04
C PHE A 306 13.08 5.15 -3.40
N ARG A 307 13.22 4.00 -4.07
CA ARG A 307 12.41 3.60 -5.23
C ARG A 307 12.02 2.14 -5.07
N SER A 308 10.76 1.83 -5.37
CA SER A 308 10.21 0.48 -5.33
C SER A 308 9.48 0.17 -6.62
N THR A 309 9.72 -1.01 -7.19
CA THR A 309 8.80 -1.61 -8.16
C THR A 309 7.78 -2.41 -7.37
N VAL A 310 6.51 -2.22 -7.67
CA VAL A 310 5.40 -2.89 -6.98
C VAL A 310 4.57 -3.65 -8.00
N VAL A 311 4.29 -4.91 -7.70
CA VAL A 311 3.36 -5.74 -8.45
C VAL A 311 2.34 -6.33 -7.49
N ALA A 312 1.06 -6.35 -7.86
CA ALA A 312 0.06 -7.06 -7.09
C ALA A 312 -0.85 -7.88 -8.00
N LEU A 313 -1.18 -9.07 -7.55
CA LEU A 313 -2.23 -9.92 -8.11
C LEU A 313 -3.44 -9.81 -7.21
N ASN A 314 -4.62 -9.70 -7.82
CA ASN A 314 -5.89 -9.65 -7.11
C ASN A 314 -6.80 -10.79 -7.58
N ALA A 315 -7.46 -11.44 -6.64
CA ALA A 315 -8.47 -12.47 -6.88
C ALA A 315 -9.65 -12.26 -5.95
N PHE A 316 -10.84 -12.08 -6.51
CA PHE A 316 -12.11 -11.88 -5.81
C PHE A 316 -13.09 -13.01 -6.14
N TRP A 317 -13.82 -13.56 -5.16
CA TRP A 317 -14.81 -14.61 -5.36
C TRP A 317 -15.93 -14.59 -4.31
#